data_5d3f65ca45b27e0a83b6073ef2d3a86f
#
_entry.id   5d3f65ca45b27e0a83b6073ef2d3a86f
#
_cell.length_a   1.000
_cell.length_b   1.000
_cell.length_c   1.000
_cell.angle_alpha   90.00
_cell.angle_beta   90.00
_cell.angle_gamma   90.00
#
_symmetry.space_group_name_H-M   'P 1'
#
loop_
_entity.id
_entity.type
_entity.pdbx_description
1 polymer ?
#
loop_
_entity_poly.entity_id
_entity_poly.type
_entity_poly.pdbx_seq_one_letter_code
_entity_poly.pdbx_strand_id
1 'polypeptide(L)'
;MHIRAVRTSELPVLQAIERAAGQPFVGIGMAEIAQYEPYPLPVLAASEQTGLLWVTADETDQPVAYLMASVVDDCLHIDQVSVHPDSAHRRLGRALLDHAADHASADGLAALTLTTFASVPWNAPYYRRCGFRVLDDAELTPGLRVIRQREAELGLDRWPRVLSIIHI
;
A
#
# COMPACT_ATOMS: atom_id res chain seq x y z
N MET A 1 -3.61 -13.87 14.66
CA MET A 1 -3.33 -12.62 13.92
C MET A 1 -4.61 -11.80 13.83
N HIS A 2 -4.53 -10.48 14.03
CA HIS A 2 -5.68 -9.57 13.97
C HIS A 2 -5.24 -8.21 13.39
N ILE A 3 -6.19 -7.47 12.80
CA ILE A 3 -5.96 -6.14 12.26
C ILE A 3 -6.43 -5.11 13.29
N ARG A 4 -5.64 -4.07 13.49
CA ARG A 4 -5.93 -2.94 14.36
C ARG A 4 -5.23 -1.66 13.90
N ALA A 5 -5.63 -0.53 14.46
CA ALA A 5 -4.86 0.70 14.30
C ALA A 5 -3.41 0.51 14.83
N VAL A 6 -2.47 1.18 14.20
CA VAL A 6 -1.08 1.22 14.67
C VAL A 6 -0.99 2.00 15.99
N ARG A 7 0.02 1.73 16.79
CA ARG A 7 0.39 2.55 17.97
C ARG A 7 1.60 3.41 17.63
N THR A 8 1.67 4.60 18.17
CA THR A 8 2.78 5.55 17.91
C THR A 8 4.15 4.92 18.15
N SER A 9 4.29 4.09 19.18
CA SER A 9 5.54 3.39 19.49
C SER A 9 5.96 2.35 18.45
N GLU A 10 5.05 1.93 17.57
CA GLU A 10 5.28 0.91 16.55
C GLU A 10 5.74 1.49 15.19
N LEU A 11 5.68 2.80 14.99
CA LEU A 11 6.04 3.43 13.72
C LEU A 11 7.44 3.03 13.20
N PRO A 12 8.49 2.91 14.04
CA PRO A 12 9.79 2.41 13.57
C PRO A 12 9.75 0.95 13.08
N VAL A 13 8.85 0.13 13.62
CA VAL A 13 8.66 -1.27 13.19
C VAL A 13 8.09 -1.30 11.76
N LEU A 14 7.21 -0.36 11.40
CA LEU A 14 6.68 -0.26 10.04
C LEU A 14 7.77 -0.01 9.02
N GLN A 15 8.75 0.85 9.33
CA GLN A 15 9.92 1.07 8.47
C GLN A 15 10.75 -0.20 8.30
N ALA A 16 10.90 -1.01 9.34
CA ALA A 16 11.62 -2.28 9.26
C ALA A 16 10.86 -3.28 8.37
N ILE A 17 9.53 -3.36 8.51
CA ILE A 17 8.67 -4.20 7.66
C ILE A 17 8.79 -3.76 6.19
N GLU A 18 8.75 -2.47 5.90
CA GLU A 18 8.85 -1.94 4.55
C GLU A 18 10.19 -2.26 3.90
N ARG A 19 11.31 -2.07 4.62
CA ARG A 19 12.64 -2.46 4.14
C ARG A 19 12.73 -3.96 3.84
N ALA A 20 12.21 -4.80 4.74
CA ALA A 20 12.20 -6.24 4.54
C ALA A 20 11.35 -6.64 3.33
N ALA A 21 10.17 -6.04 3.15
CA ALA A 21 9.27 -6.28 2.03
C ALA A 21 9.86 -5.84 0.68
N GLY A 22 10.82 -4.92 0.67
CA GLY A 22 11.54 -4.48 -0.54
C GLY A 22 12.59 -5.47 -1.02
N GLN A 23 13.11 -6.36 -0.18
CA GLN A 23 14.21 -7.25 -0.54
C GLN A 23 13.94 -8.17 -1.74
N PRO A 24 12.75 -8.74 -1.94
CA PRO A 24 12.46 -9.57 -3.11
C PRO A 24 12.68 -8.88 -4.47
N PHE A 25 12.63 -7.55 -4.53
CA PHE A 25 12.88 -6.80 -5.76
C PHE A 25 14.31 -6.94 -6.28
N VAL A 26 15.29 -7.23 -5.41
CA VAL A 26 16.68 -7.51 -5.81
C VAL A 26 16.73 -8.70 -6.77
N GLY A 27 15.97 -9.76 -6.48
CA GLY A 27 15.96 -10.99 -7.27
C GLY A 27 15.37 -10.86 -8.68
N ILE A 28 14.69 -9.76 -8.97
CA ILE A 28 14.09 -9.48 -10.28
C ILE A 28 14.74 -8.29 -11.01
N GLY A 29 15.95 -7.88 -10.59
CA GLY A 29 16.69 -6.81 -11.24
C GLY A 29 16.22 -5.39 -10.89
N MET A 30 15.44 -5.24 -9.82
CA MET A 30 14.93 -3.95 -9.32
C MET A 30 15.58 -3.59 -7.97
N ALA A 31 16.89 -3.80 -7.86
CA ALA A 31 17.64 -3.56 -6.61
C ALA A 31 17.49 -2.12 -6.07
N GLU A 32 17.30 -1.14 -6.97
CA GLU A 32 17.07 0.25 -6.56
C GLU A 32 15.78 0.42 -5.75
N ILE A 33 14.74 -0.37 -6.06
CA ILE A 33 13.48 -0.35 -5.29
C ILE A 33 13.72 -0.87 -3.87
N ALA A 34 14.55 -1.91 -3.71
CA ALA A 34 14.92 -2.44 -2.40
C ALA A 34 15.74 -1.45 -1.55
N GLN A 35 16.36 -0.45 -2.18
CA GLN A 35 17.17 0.58 -1.53
C GLN A 35 16.39 1.86 -1.23
N TYR A 36 15.13 1.97 -1.66
CA TYR A 36 14.32 3.13 -1.32
C TYR A 36 14.13 3.21 0.19
N GLU A 37 14.32 4.42 0.71
CA GLU A 37 14.02 4.70 2.10
C GLU A 37 12.52 4.52 2.36
N PRO A 38 12.16 3.86 3.45
CA PRO A 38 10.77 3.75 3.86
C PRO A 38 10.19 5.12 4.22
N TYR A 39 8.88 5.18 4.33
CA TYR A 39 8.21 6.41 4.74
C TYR A 39 8.84 7.00 6.00
N PRO A 40 9.17 8.31 6.01
CA PRO A 40 9.71 8.98 7.20
C PRO A 40 8.75 8.92 8.38
N LEU A 41 9.29 8.83 9.61
CA LEU A 41 8.46 8.79 10.83
C LEU A 41 7.43 9.93 10.92
N PRO A 42 7.74 11.19 10.54
CA PRO A 42 6.72 12.26 10.55
C PRO A 42 5.55 11.99 9.61
N VAL A 43 5.78 11.32 8.46
CA VAL A 43 4.72 10.95 7.51
C VAL A 43 3.85 9.85 8.10
N LEU A 44 4.46 8.82 8.67
CA LEU A 44 3.75 7.74 9.34
C LEU A 44 2.93 8.26 10.54
N ALA A 45 3.48 9.19 11.33
CA ALA A 45 2.78 9.81 12.45
C ALA A 45 1.58 10.66 11.98
N ALA A 46 1.72 11.40 10.88
CA ALA A 46 0.61 12.12 10.30
C ALA A 46 -0.51 11.18 9.82
N SER A 47 -0.14 10.06 9.20
CA SER A 47 -1.10 9.03 8.76
C SER A 47 -1.77 8.33 9.95
N GLU A 48 -1.04 8.04 11.03
CA GLU A 48 -1.62 7.52 12.28
C GLU A 48 -2.74 8.43 12.80
N GLN A 49 -2.52 9.74 12.80
CA GLN A 49 -3.51 10.71 13.27
C GLN A 49 -4.78 10.77 12.41
N THR A 50 -4.72 10.40 11.14
CA THR A 50 -5.91 10.30 10.28
C THR A 50 -6.76 9.07 10.57
N GLY A 51 -6.23 8.07 11.31
CA GLY A 51 -6.86 6.78 11.52
C GLY A 51 -6.77 5.82 10.32
N LEU A 52 -6.01 6.18 9.27
CA LEU A 52 -5.88 5.41 8.01
C LEU A 52 -4.54 4.66 7.93
N LEU A 53 -4.06 4.20 9.08
CA LEU A 53 -2.82 3.41 9.21
C LEU A 53 -3.09 2.19 10.10
N TRP A 54 -3.15 1.02 9.49
CA TRP A 54 -3.48 -0.24 10.17
C TRP A 54 -2.32 -1.23 10.11
N VAL A 55 -2.24 -2.07 11.10
CA VAL A 55 -1.29 -3.18 11.18
C VAL A 55 -2.02 -4.51 11.30
N THR A 56 -1.42 -5.56 10.73
CA THR A 56 -1.71 -6.92 11.16
C THR A 56 -0.71 -7.28 12.25
N ALA A 57 -1.22 -7.56 13.43
CA ALA A 57 -0.42 -8.02 14.57
C ALA A 57 -0.47 -9.55 14.70
N ASP A 58 0.65 -10.13 15.11
CA ASP A 58 0.77 -11.56 15.37
C ASP A 58 0.17 -11.95 16.75
N GLU A 59 0.42 -13.18 17.18
CA GLU A 59 -0.08 -13.70 18.46
C GLU A 59 0.56 -13.05 19.68
N THR A 60 1.72 -12.41 19.50
CA THR A 60 2.41 -11.62 20.54
C THR A 60 2.11 -10.12 20.45
N ASP A 61 1.11 -9.76 19.63
CA ASP A 61 0.66 -8.40 19.34
C ASP A 61 1.74 -7.50 18.69
N GLN A 62 2.69 -8.11 17.95
CA GLN A 62 3.71 -7.39 17.20
C GLN A 62 3.27 -7.20 15.74
N PRO A 63 3.46 -6.00 15.14
CA PRO A 63 3.17 -5.77 13.72
C PRO A 63 4.03 -6.65 12.82
N VAL A 64 3.39 -7.35 11.88
CA VAL A 64 4.04 -8.16 10.83
C VAL A 64 3.66 -7.74 9.42
N ALA A 65 2.66 -6.88 9.29
CA ALA A 65 2.24 -6.24 8.06
C ALA A 65 1.56 -4.92 8.37
N TYR A 66 1.55 -3.99 7.40
CA TYR A 66 0.81 -2.75 7.56
C TYR A 66 0.23 -2.25 6.24
N LEU A 67 -0.80 -1.41 6.34
CA LEU A 67 -1.40 -0.67 5.25
C LEU A 67 -1.55 0.78 5.66
N MET A 68 -1.08 1.69 4.80
CA MET A 68 -1.26 3.13 4.91
C MET A 68 -2.14 3.61 3.75
N ALA A 69 -3.11 4.48 4.05
CA ALA A 69 -4.03 5.01 3.06
C ALA A 69 -4.29 6.50 3.28
N SER A 70 -4.79 7.15 2.24
CA SER A 70 -5.24 8.54 2.25
C SER A 70 -6.51 8.70 1.42
N VAL A 71 -7.34 9.68 1.76
CA VAL A 71 -8.51 10.02 0.94
C VAL A 71 -8.05 10.88 -0.23
N VAL A 72 -8.35 10.42 -1.44
CA VAL A 72 -8.03 11.11 -2.69
C VAL A 72 -9.29 11.17 -3.54
N ASP A 73 -9.78 12.39 -3.72
CA ASP A 73 -11.10 12.63 -4.33
C ASP A 73 -12.17 11.83 -3.55
N ASP A 74 -12.98 11.01 -4.21
CA ASP A 74 -14.02 10.19 -3.57
C ASP A 74 -13.55 8.76 -3.28
N CYS A 75 -12.25 8.51 -3.24
CA CYS A 75 -11.68 7.17 -3.07
C CYS A 75 -10.72 7.10 -1.87
N LEU A 76 -10.56 5.90 -1.31
CA LEU A 76 -9.46 5.61 -0.41
C LEU A 76 -8.27 5.10 -1.23
N HIS A 77 -7.21 5.91 -1.31
CA HIS A 77 -5.98 5.54 -1.99
C HIS A 77 -5.05 4.79 -1.06
N ILE A 78 -4.62 3.60 -1.48
CA ILE A 78 -3.66 2.79 -0.73
C ILE A 78 -2.27 3.31 -1.06
N ASP A 79 -1.66 4.04 -0.14
CA ASP A 79 -0.33 4.62 -0.30
C ASP A 79 0.76 3.56 -0.16
N GLN A 80 0.55 2.59 0.76
CA GLN A 80 1.48 1.51 1.02
C GLN A 80 0.78 0.27 1.58
N VAL A 81 1.21 -0.89 1.12
CA VAL A 81 0.92 -2.19 1.75
C VAL A 81 2.22 -2.98 1.80
N SER A 82 2.63 -3.39 2.99
CA SER A 82 3.85 -4.18 3.21
C SER A 82 3.58 -5.34 4.14
N VAL A 83 4.12 -6.50 3.77
CA VAL A 83 4.07 -7.72 4.60
C VAL A 83 5.51 -8.18 4.82
N HIS A 84 5.89 -8.40 6.07
CA HIS A 84 7.22 -8.95 6.39
C HIS A 84 7.39 -10.32 5.70
N PRO A 85 8.53 -10.60 5.04
CA PRO A 85 8.73 -11.84 4.29
C PRO A 85 8.46 -13.12 5.09
N ASP A 86 8.81 -13.15 6.39
CA ASP A 86 8.56 -14.29 7.28
C ASP A 86 7.06 -14.56 7.51
N SER A 87 6.21 -13.58 7.21
CA SER A 87 4.75 -13.69 7.29
C SER A 87 4.08 -13.71 5.92
N ALA A 88 4.86 -13.84 4.84
CA ALA A 88 4.35 -13.92 3.48
C ALA A 88 3.46 -15.16 3.26
N HIS A 89 2.68 -15.14 2.19
CA HIS A 89 1.78 -16.22 1.77
C HIS A 89 0.64 -16.58 2.75
N ARG A 90 0.42 -15.76 3.79
CA ARG A 90 -0.69 -15.90 4.76
C ARG A 90 -1.90 -15.04 4.42
N ARG A 91 -1.94 -14.47 3.21
CA ARG A 91 -3.00 -13.57 2.72
C ARG A 91 -3.18 -12.28 3.55
N LEU A 92 -2.15 -11.85 4.30
CA LEU A 92 -2.25 -10.67 5.17
C LEU A 92 -2.49 -9.39 4.36
N GLY A 93 -1.84 -9.24 3.20
CA GLY A 93 -2.09 -8.10 2.31
C GLY A 93 -3.55 -8.06 1.84
N ARG A 94 -4.15 -9.21 1.51
CA ARG A 94 -5.58 -9.27 1.14
C ARG A 94 -6.48 -8.87 2.31
N ALA A 95 -6.23 -9.39 3.49
CA ALA A 95 -7.01 -9.06 4.68
C ALA A 95 -6.94 -7.56 5.03
N LEU A 96 -5.77 -6.93 4.87
CA LEU A 96 -5.61 -5.49 5.05
C LEU A 96 -6.40 -4.68 3.99
N LEU A 97 -6.41 -5.12 2.73
CA LEU A 97 -7.21 -4.49 1.68
C LEU A 97 -8.71 -4.63 1.94
N ASP A 98 -9.17 -5.80 2.37
CA ASP A 98 -10.57 -6.03 2.73
C ASP A 98 -10.98 -5.14 3.92
N HIS A 99 -10.13 -5.01 4.94
CA HIS A 99 -10.34 -4.09 6.06
C HIS A 99 -10.43 -2.62 5.61
N ALA A 100 -9.54 -2.19 4.71
CA ALA A 100 -9.57 -0.85 4.14
C ALA A 100 -10.85 -0.61 3.31
N ALA A 101 -11.34 -1.63 2.58
CA ALA A 101 -12.60 -1.55 1.83
C ALA A 101 -13.82 -1.39 2.76
N ASP A 102 -13.87 -2.16 3.85
CA ASP A 102 -14.94 -2.05 4.85
C ASP A 102 -14.96 -0.64 5.47
N HIS A 103 -13.77 -0.10 5.81
CA HIS A 103 -13.63 1.26 6.34
C HIS A 103 -14.10 2.31 5.33
N ALA A 104 -13.62 2.23 4.08
CA ALA A 104 -14.01 3.15 3.02
C ALA A 104 -15.52 3.12 2.74
N SER A 105 -16.12 1.92 2.74
CA SER A 105 -17.57 1.76 2.60
C SER A 105 -18.35 2.43 3.74
N ALA A 106 -17.88 2.28 4.98
CA ALA A 106 -18.48 2.92 6.15
C ALA A 106 -18.42 4.46 6.07
N ASP A 107 -17.36 4.99 5.46
CA ASP A 107 -17.16 6.44 5.26
C ASP A 107 -17.82 6.96 3.96
N GLY A 108 -18.50 6.10 3.20
CA GLY A 108 -19.22 6.49 1.98
C GLY A 108 -18.30 6.76 0.78
N LEU A 109 -17.06 6.25 0.80
CA LEU A 109 -16.15 6.34 -0.34
C LEU A 109 -16.50 5.33 -1.42
N ALA A 110 -16.26 5.69 -2.69
CA ALA A 110 -16.75 4.90 -3.82
C ALA A 110 -15.86 3.69 -4.16
N ALA A 111 -14.57 3.75 -3.85
CA ALA A 111 -13.61 2.76 -4.29
C ALA A 111 -12.30 2.79 -3.49
N LEU A 112 -11.52 1.71 -3.61
CA LEU A 112 -10.08 1.73 -3.33
C LEU A 112 -9.31 1.96 -4.61
N THR A 113 -8.23 2.75 -4.53
CA THR A 113 -7.26 2.94 -5.61
C THR A 113 -5.85 2.66 -5.12
N LEU A 114 -4.97 2.29 -6.02
CA LEU A 114 -3.53 2.13 -5.74
C LEU A 114 -2.71 2.27 -7.03
N THR A 115 -1.45 2.64 -6.88
CA THR A 115 -0.45 2.55 -7.95
C THR A 115 0.53 1.42 -7.66
N THR A 116 0.98 0.73 -8.70
CA THR A 116 1.87 -0.42 -8.54
C THR A 116 2.64 -0.73 -9.83
N PHE A 117 3.68 -1.56 -9.73
CA PHE A 117 4.43 -2.00 -10.91
C PHE A 117 3.60 -2.99 -11.75
N ALA A 118 3.55 -2.74 -13.05
CA ALA A 118 2.70 -3.48 -13.97
C ALA A 118 3.05 -4.97 -14.08
N SER A 119 4.35 -5.29 -14.05
CA SER A 119 4.87 -6.63 -14.40
C SER A 119 5.40 -7.43 -13.22
N VAL A 120 5.49 -6.84 -12.03
CA VAL A 120 5.98 -7.53 -10.83
C VAL A 120 4.90 -8.49 -10.33
N PRO A 121 5.18 -9.81 -10.16
CA PRO A 121 4.15 -10.83 -9.87
C PRO A 121 3.32 -10.57 -8.63
N TRP A 122 3.91 -9.97 -7.59
CA TRP A 122 3.23 -9.62 -6.33
C TRP A 122 2.69 -8.18 -6.30
N ASN A 123 2.65 -7.50 -7.46
CA ASN A 123 2.09 -6.16 -7.65
C ASN A 123 0.83 -6.23 -8.53
N ALA A 124 0.77 -5.60 -9.70
CA ALA A 124 -0.45 -5.55 -10.50
C ALA A 124 -1.10 -6.93 -10.76
N PRO A 125 -0.35 -8.01 -11.05
CA PRO A 125 -0.93 -9.34 -11.17
C PRO A 125 -1.60 -9.85 -9.88
N TYR A 126 -1.02 -9.52 -8.71
CA TYR A 126 -1.63 -9.85 -7.42
C TYR A 126 -2.91 -9.05 -7.18
N TYR A 127 -2.88 -7.72 -7.37
CA TYR A 127 -4.05 -6.86 -7.17
C TYR A 127 -5.19 -7.20 -8.14
N ARG A 128 -4.88 -7.62 -9.37
CA ARG A 128 -5.89 -8.13 -10.30
C ARG A 128 -6.61 -9.36 -9.73
N ARG A 129 -5.90 -10.30 -9.11
CA ARG A 129 -6.51 -11.44 -8.40
C ARG A 129 -7.33 -11.02 -7.18
N CYS A 130 -7.02 -9.86 -6.60
CA CYS A 130 -7.83 -9.24 -5.53
C CYS A 130 -9.09 -8.51 -6.06
N GLY A 131 -9.27 -8.43 -7.38
CA GLY A 131 -10.44 -7.80 -8.00
C GLY A 131 -10.22 -6.39 -8.52
N PHE A 132 -9.00 -5.85 -8.40
CA PHE A 132 -8.66 -4.55 -8.97
C PHE A 132 -8.56 -4.64 -10.51
N ARG A 133 -9.01 -3.59 -11.18
CA ARG A 133 -8.76 -3.37 -12.61
C ARG A 133 -7.83 -2.17 -12.81
N VAL A 134 -7.09 -2.17 -13.89
CA VAL A 134 -6.27 -1.02 -14.29
C VAL A 134 -7.19 0.09 -14.79
N LEU A 135 -6.89 1.33 -14.42
CA LEU A 135 -7.52 2.54 -14.97
C LEU A 135 -6.78 3.01 -16.19
N ASP A 136 -7.54 3.44 -17.22
CA ASP A 136 -7.00 4.18 -18.35
C ASP A 136 -6.72 5.63 -17.96
N ASP A 137 -5.81 6.29 -18.67
CA ASP A 137 -5.44 7.68 -18.37
C ASP A 137 -6.63 8.65 -18.42
N ALA A 138 -7.63 8.36 -19.26
CA ALA A 138 -8.84 9.15 -19.35
C ALA A 138 -9.75 9.06 -18.10
N GLU A 139 -9.61 7.98 -17.33
CA GLU A 139 -10.38 7.74 -16.10
C GLU A 139 -9.73 8.36 -14.86
N LEU A 140 -8.49 8.87 -14.95
CA LEU A 140 -7.78 9.43 -13.82
C LEU A 140 -8.45 10.72 -13.33
N THR A 141 -8.82 10.75 -12.06
CA THR A 141 -9.28 11.96 -11.37
C THR A 141 -8.11 12.94 -11.17
N PRO A 142 -8.38 14.24 -10.86
CA PRO A 142 -7.32 15.21 -10.64
C PRO A 142 -6.31 14.78 -9.55
N GLY A 143 -6.78 14.25 -8.42
CA GLY A 143 -5.92 13.77 -7.34
C GLY A 143 -5.05 12.59 -7.76
N LEU A 144 -5.59 11.63 -8.51
CA LEU A 144 -4.84 10.50 -9.02
C LEU A 144 -3.77 10.91 -10.05
N ARG A 145 -4.04 11.94 -10.86
CA ARG A 145 -3.03 12.51 -11.77
C ARG A 145 -1.85 13.11 -11.01
N VAL A 146 -2.12 13.83 -9.91
CA VAL A 146 -1.06 14.39 -9.04
C VAL A 146 -0.19 13.28 -8.47
N ILE A 147 -0.77 12.16 -8.03
CA ILE A 147 -0.02 11.01 -7.51
C ILE A 147 0.90 10.45 -8.60
N ARG A 148 0.38 10.20 -9.80
CA ARG A 148 1.16 9.68 -10.94
C ARG A 148 2.30 10.63 -11.32
N GLN A 149 2.04 11.94 -11.31
CA GLN A 149 3.07 12.95 -11.59
C GLN A 149 4.20 12.90 -10.54
N ARG A 150 3.88 12.82 -9.26
CA ARG A 150 4.88 12.70 -8.19
C ARG A 150 5.73 11.44 -8.33
N GLU A 151 5.13 10.31 -8.68
CA GLU A 151 5.86 9.07 -8.93
C GLU A 151 6.83 9.20 -10.10
N ALA A 152 6.43 9.86 -11.19
CA ALA A 152 7.29 10.15 -12.33
C ALA A 152 8.48 11.05 -11.93
N GLU A 153 8.23 12.09 -11.14
CA GLU A 153 9.26 12.99 -10.60
C GLU A 153 10.28 12.26 -9.71
N LEU A 154 9.85 11.21 -8.99
CA LEU A 154 10.70 10.32 -8.20
C LEU A 154 11.45 9.30 -9.06
N GLY A 155 11.25 9.29 -10.39
CA GLY A 155 11.89 8.37 -11.31
C GLY A 155 11.35 6.94 -11.27
N LEU A 156 10.17 6.72 -10.68
CA LEU A 156 9.55 5.40 -10.58
C LEU A 156 9.05 4.89 -11.94
N ASP A 157 8.84 5.77 -12.93
CA ASP A 157 8.41 5.41 -14.28
C ASP A 157 9.51 4.72 -15.12
N ARG A 158 10.72 4.55 -14.58
CA ARG A 158 11.73 3.64 -15.16
C ARG A 158 11.22 2.21 -15.26
N TRP A 159 10.30 1.83 -14.41
CA TRP A 159 9.58 0.56 -14.46
C TRP A 159 8.11 0.85 -14.75
N PRO A 160 7.48 0.11 -15.68
CA PRO A 160 6.07 0.33 -15.99
C PRO A 160 5.19 0.26 -14.75
N ARG A 161 4.40 1.30 -14.52
CA ARG A 161 3.46 1.40 -13.39
C ARG A 161 2.04 1.55 -13.91
N VAL A 162 1.10 1.06 -13.14
CA VAL A 162 -0.33 1.18 -13.41
C VAL A 162 -1.05 1.70 -12.17
N LEU A 163 -2.10 2.47 -12.39
CA LEU A 163 -3.08 2.82 -11.38
C LEU A 163 -4.26 1.86 -11.49
N SER A 164 -4.67 1.30 -10.39
CA SER A 164 -5.75 0.31 -10.34
C SER A 164 -6.84 0.73 -9.37
N ILE A 165 -8.06 0.26 -9.61
CA ILE A 165 -9.26 0.56 -8.84
C ILE A 165 -10.07 -0.70 -8.57
N ILE A 166 -10.72 -0.75 -7.41
CA ILE A 166 -11.81 -1.65 -7.11
C ILE A 166 -12.95 -0.85 -6.49
N HIS A 167 -14.15 -0.93 -7.07
CA HIS A 167 -15.35 -0.32 -6.53
C HIS A 167 -15.88 -1.16 -5.36
N ILE A 168 -16.40 -0.48 -4.34
CA ILE A 168 -16.90 -1.08 -3.09
C ILE A 168 -18.35 -0.72 -2.85
#